data_4a1677da9cf68fe018396ca258bd4282
#
_entry.id   4a1677da9cf68fe018396ca258bd4282
#
_cell.length_a   1.000
_cell.length_b   1.000
_cell.length_c   1.000
_cell.angle_alpha   90.00
_cell.angle_beta   90.00
_cell.angle_gamma   90.00
#
_symmetry.space_group_name_H-M   'P 1'
#
loop_
_entity.id
_entity.type
_entity.pdbx_description
1 polymer ?
#
loop_
_entity_poly.entity_id
_entity_poly.type
_entity_poly.pdbx_seq_one_letter_code
_entity_poly.pdbx_strand_id
1 'polypeptide(L)'
;MRGKTPEDRRLLELLDPVAESVGYEVVRLRMMGGAARRTLQIMAERPDGEMNVDDCATLSRAIGDVLDAADVINGDYVLEVSSPGIDRPLTRLKDFEAWEGYEAKLELDRLADGRKRFRGILAGIEDEAVCIDLEGEEDTTVIPFDWITEAKLSLTDELLKRGAEQREQRLALGAGDEDDDAHPNHSDEDA
;
A
#
# COMPACT_ATOMS: atom_id res chain seq x y z
N MET A 1 -7.68 -6.61 -7.13
CA MET A 1 -6.75 -6.41 -6.78
C MET A 1 -6.42 -6.15 -5.35
N ARG A 2 -7.17 -5.34 -4.55
CA ARG A 2 -6.91 -5.16 -3.11
C ARG A 2 -7.00 -6.49 -2.36
N GLY A 3 -7.97 -7.34 -2.68
CA GLY A 3 -8.14 -8.72 -2.20
C GLY A 3 -8.19 -9.71 -3.37
N LYS A 4 -7.42 -10.81 -3.30
CA LYS A 4 -7.32 -11.81 -4.39
C LYS A 4 -8.38 -12.91 -4.27
N THR A 5 -8.59 -13.39 -3.05
CA THR A 5 -9.52 -14.47 -2.75
C THR A 5 -10.87 -13.97 -2.24
N PRO A 6 -11.93 -14.80 -2.22
CA PRO A 6 -13.17 -14.44 -1.54
C PRO A 6 -12.98 -14.15 -0.04
N GLU A 7 -12.05 -14.84 0.63
CA GLU A 7 -11.68 -14.58 2.02
C GLU A 7 -11.07 -13.18 2.18
N ASP A 8 -10.09 -12.82 1.32
CA ASP A 8 -9.49 -11.49 1.34
C ASP A 8 -10.54 -10.39 1.18
N ARG A 9 -11.50 -10.58 0.27
CA ARG A 9 -12.56 -9.58 0.02
C ARG A 9 -13.50 -9.40 1.22
N ARG A 10 -13.89 -10.50 1.89
CA ARG A 10 -14.71 -10.42 3.11
C ARG A 10 -13.96 -9.71 4.24
N LEU A 11 -12.65 -9.98 4.39
CA LEU A 11 -11.82 -9.29 5.36
C LEU A 11 -11.69 -7.80 5.03
N LEU A 12 -11.56 -7.43 3.76
CA LEU A 12 -11.57 -6.03 3.32
C LEU A 12 -12.87 -5.32 3.69
N GLU A 13 -14.02 -5.93 3.43
CA GLU A 13 -15.33 -5.37 3.79
C GLU A 13 -15.45 -5.09 5.29
N LEU A 14 -14.87 -5.94 6.12
CA LEU A 14 -14.82 -5.77 7.58
C LEU A 14 -13.81 -4.71 8.01
N LEU A 15 -12.63 -4.66 7.40
CA LEU A 15 -11.49 -3.89 7.89
C LEU A 15 -11.33 -2.51 7.24
N ASP A 16 -11.91 -2.26 6.07
CA ASP A 16 -11.89 -0.94 5.44
C ASP A 16 -12.48 0.15 6.34
N PRO A 17 -13.69 -0.02 6.92
CA PRO A 17 -14.24 0.99 7.82
C PRO A 17 -13.39 1.23 9.07
N VAL A 18 -12.69 0.18 9.53
CA VAL A 18 -11.79 0.27 10.69
C VAL A 18 -10.57 1.11 10.34
N ALA A 19 -9.92 0.81 9.21
CA ALA A 19 -8.76 1.56 8.74
C ALA A 19 -9.11 3.04 8.50
N GLU A 20 -10.22 3.32 7.83
CA GLU A 20 -10.71 4.68 7.59
C GLU A 20 -11.00 5.44 8.88
N SER A 21 -11.58 4.78 9.90
CA SER A 21 -11.90 5.41 11.19
C SER A 21 -10.67 5.90 11.95
N VAL A 22 -9.50 5.31 11.69
CA VAL A 22 -8.21 5.71 12.29
C VAL A 22 -7.30 6.46 11.32
N GLY A 23 -7.82 6.83 10.14
CA GLY A 23 -7.15 7.73 9.20
C GLY A 23 -6.28 7.05 8.15
N TYR A 24 -6.49 5.75 7.88
CA TYR A 24 -5.71 4.99 6.90
C TYR A 24 -6.57 4.38 5.81
N GLU A 25 -5.96 4.11 4.66
CA GLU A 25 -6.55 3.41 3.54
C GLU A 25 -5.81 2.09 3.29
N VAL A 26 -6.55 0.98 3.19
CA VAL A 26 -5.96 -0.31 2.84
C VAL A 26 -5.62 -0.33 1.35
N VAL A 27 -4.36 -0.53 1.03
CA VAL A 27 -3.85 -0.68 -0.34
C VAL A 27 -3.99 -2.13 -0.80
N ARG A 28 -3.59 -3.09 0.03
CA ARG A 28 -3.68 -4.53 -0.27
C ARG A 28 -3.88 -5.34 0.99
N LEU A 29 -4.72 -6.36 0.90
CA LEU A 29 -4.90 -7.36 1.93
C LEU A 29 -4.72 -8.74 1.32
N ARG A 30 -3.94 -9.61 1.96
CA ARG A 30 -3.70 -10.99 1.56
C ARG A 30 -3.61 -11.92 2.77
N MET A 31 -4.37 -13.00 2.71
CA MET A 31 -4.11 -14.14 3.58
C MET A 31 -3.06 -15.02 2.90
N MET A 32 -1.90 -15.19 3.51
CA MET A 32 -0.76 -15.93 2.98
C MET A 32 -0.38 -17.10 3.90
N GLY A 33 0.42 -18.03 3.36
CA GLY A 33 0.92 -19.19 4.11
C GLY A 33 0.01 -20.41 4.02
N GLY A 34 0.53 -21.53 4.52
CA GLY A 34 -0.19 -22.81 4.60
C GLY A 34 -0.79 -23.06 5.98
N ALA A 35 -1.36 -24.25 6.19
CA ALA A 35 -2.04 -24.62 7.43
C ALA A 35 -1.18 -24.52 8.70
N ALA A 36 0.16 -24.61 8.57
CA ALA A 36 1.07 -24.55 9.71
C ALA A 36 1.39 -23.11 10.16
N ARG A 37 1.29 -22.12 9.27
CA ARG A 37 1.54 -20.70 9.57
C ARG A 37 0.80 -19.84 8.58
N ARG A 38 -0.23 -19.17 9.04
CA ARG A 38 -1.00 -18.19 8.26
C ARG A 38 -0.52 -16.80 8.62
N THR A 39 -0.46 -15.93 7.64
CA THR A 39 -0.15 -14.49 7.84
C THR A 39 -1.20 -13.67 7.13
N LEU A 40 -1.88 -12.81 7.86
CA LEU A 40 -2.72 -11.77 7.29
C LEU A 40 -1.83 -10.54 7.07
N GLN A 41 -1.46 -10.31 5.80
CA GLN A 41 -0.68 -9.15 5.41
C GLN A 41 -1.60 -8.03 4.95
N ILE A 42 -1.43 -6.87 5.56
CA ILE A 42 -2.16 -5.65 5.21
C ILE A 42 -1.14 -4.57 4.86
N MET A 43 -1.21 -4.07 3.64
CA MET A 43 -0.51 -2.87 3.22
C MET A 43 -1.48 -1.70 3.24
N ALA A 44 -1.11 -0.63 3.91
CA ALA A 44 -1.94 0.56 4.07
C ALA A 44 -1.11 1.84 3.98
N GLU A 45 -1.78 2.95 3.82
CA GLU A 45 -1.20 4.29 3.77
C GLU A 45 -2.18 5.32 4.30
N ARG A 46 -1.70 6.50 4.65
CA ARG A 46 -2.56 7.68 4.84
C ARG A 46 -3.09 8.18 3.49
N PRO A 47 -4.12 9.03 3.47
CA PRO A 47 -4.60 9.64 2.22
C PRO A 47 -3.55 10.42 1.43
N ASP A 48 -2.50 10.92 2.08
CA ASP A 48 -1.34 11.57 1.46
C ASP A 48 -0.32 10.60 0.87
N GLY A 49 -0.56 9.28 1.02
CA GLY A 49 0.31 8.21 0.52
C GLY A 49 1.48 7.87 1.44
N GLU A 50 1.58 8.49 2.61
CA GLU A 50 2.62 8.21 3.59
C GLU A 50 2.18 7.17 4.63
N MET A 51 3.14 6.54 5.29
CA MET A 51 2.94 5.67 6.44
C MET A 51 4.26 5.40 7.15
N ASN A 52 4.31 5.65 8.44
CA ASN A 52 5.48 5.39 9.29
C ASN A 52 5.24 4.19 10.22
N VAL A 53 6.21 3.88 11.08
CA VAL A 53 6.14 2.73 12.00
C VAL A 53 5.04 2.89 13.05
N ASP A 54 4.83 4.09 13.55
CA ASP A 54 3.78 4.39 14.55
C ASP A 54 2.38 4.27 13.94
N ASP A 55 2.23 4.67 12.69
CA ASP A 55 1.02 4.45 11.90
C ASP A 55 0.70 2.96 11.75
N CYS A 56 1.72 2.16 11.41
CA CYS A 56 1.57 0.71 11.31
C CYS A 56 1.13 0.11 12.65
N ALA A 57 1.71 0.54 13.76
CA ALA A 57 1.34 0.08 15.11
C ALA A 57 -0.08 0.49 15.50
N THR A 58 -0.49 1.71 15.14
CA THR A 58 -1.84 2.22 15.40
C THR A 58 -2.88 1.43 14.63
N LEU A 59 -2.67 1.24 13.33
CA LEU A 59 -3.56 0.48 12.48
C LEU A 59 -3.61 -0.99 12.88
N SER A 60 -2.45 -1.60 13.23
CA SER A 60 -2.36 -2.99 13.67
C SER A 60 -3.19 -3.25 14.93
N ARG A 61 -3.18 -2.33 15.90
CA ARG A 61 -4.00 -2.44 17.11
C ARG A 61 -5.48 -2.37 16.79
N ALA A 62 -5.91 -1.36 16.02
CA ALA A 62 -7.31 -1.19 15.66
C ALA A 62 -7.87 -2.40 14.89
N ILE A 63 -7.09 -2.94 13.96
CA ILE A 63 -7.46 -4.16 13.20
C ILE A 63 -7.48 -5.39 14.10
N GLY A 64 -6.47 -5.56 14.96
CA GLY A 64 -6.37 -6.69 15.89
C GLY A 64 -7.61 -6.78 16.80
N ASP A 65 -8.02 -5.67 17.39
CA ASP A 65 -9.19 -5.60 18.28
C ASP A 65 -10.48 -6.06 17.55
N VAL A 66 -10.67 -5.66 16.30
CA VAL A 66 -11.85 -6.04 15.51
C VAL A 66 -11.78 -7.50 15.08
N LEU A 67 -10.62 -8.01 14.67
CA LEU A 67 -10.45 -9.41 14.29
C LEU A 67 -10.65 -10.34 15.48
N ASP A 68 -10.16 -9.98 16.66
CA ASP A 68 -10.35 -10.74 17.90
C ASP A 68 -11.82 -10.78 18.32
N ALA A 69 -12.53 -9.67 18.18
CA ALA A 69 -13.96 -9.58 18.50
C ALA A 69 -14.84 -10.31 17.51
N ALA A 70 -14.50 -10.30 16.22
CA ALA A 70 -15.31 -10.87 15.14
C ALA A 70 -15.08 -12.38 14.94
N ASP A 71 -13.90 -12.90 15.37
CA ASP A 71 -13.49 -14.32 15.24
C ASP A 71 -13.72 -14.91 13.83
N VAL A 72 -13.37 -14.13 12.80
CA VAL A 72 -13.69 -14.46 11.40
C VAL A 72 -12.58 -15.28 10.70
N ILE A 73 -11.41 -15.41 11.33
CA ILE A 73 -10.27 -16.17 10.80
C ILE A 73 -10.11 -17.46 11.59
N ASN A 74 -10.27 -18.59 10.92
CA ASN A 74 -10.11 -19.89 11.55
C ASN A 74 -8.63 -20.22 11.81
N GLY A 75 -8.30 -20.59 13.05
CA GLY A 75 -6.97 -21.00 13.49
C GLY A 75 -6.01 -19.85 13.74
N ASP A 76 -4.77 -20.21 14.07
CA ASP A 76 -3.74 -19.22 14.41
C ASP A 76 -3.23 -18.48 13.17
N TYR A 77 -3.00 -17.20 13.31
CA TYR A 77 -2.42 -16.35 12.27
C TYR A 77 -1.53 -15.25 12.86
N VAL A 78 -0.66 -14.73 12.04
CA VAL A 78 0.14 -13.53 12.35
C VAL A 78 -0.44 -12.35 11.58
N LEU A 79 -0.70 -11.25 12.25
CA LEU A 79 -1.07 -9.98 11.62
C LEU A 79 0.19 -9.19 11.29
N GLU A 80 0.34 -8.83 10.01
CA GLU A 80 1.44 -8.01 9.51
C GLU A 80 0.87 -6.76 8.84
N VAL A 81 1.18 -5.59 9.38
CA VAL A 81 0.77 -4.29 8.85
C VAL A 81 2.02 -3.54 8.39
N SER A 82 2.02 -3.08 7.15
CA SER A 82 3.15 -2.38 6.55
C SER A 82 2.70 -1.30 5.56
N SER A 83 3.62 -0.40 5.22
CA SER A 83 3.46 0.47 4.05
C SER A 83 3.62 -0.32 2.75
N PRO A 84 3.14 0.20 1.59
CA PRO A 84 3.25 -0.49 0.31
C PRO A 84 4.68 -0.68 -0.21
N GLY A 85 5.65 0.09 0.29
CA GLY A 85 7.02 0.08 -0.22
C GLY A 85 7.20 0.89 -1.51
N ILE A 86 8.44 0.90 -2.03
CA ILE A 86 8.81 1.73 -3.18
C ILE A 86 8.27 1.15 -4.50
N ASP A 87 8.32 -0.18 -4.67
CA ASP A 87 7.73 -0.92 -5.79
C ASP A 87 6.28 -1.33 -5.49
N ARG A 88 5.52 -0.40 -4.98
CA ARG A 88 4.19 -0.60 -4.44
C ARG A 88 3.23 -1.32 -5.38
N PRO A 89 2.31 -2.13 -4.85
CA PRO A 89 1.19 -2.64 -5.62
C PRO A 89 0.24 -1.50 -6.02
N LEU A 90 -0.29 -1.57 -7.23
CA LEU A 90 -1.31 -0.68 -7.76
C LEU A 90 -2.63 -1.46 -7.75
N THR A 91 -3.56 -1.09 -6.89
CA THR A 91 -4.73 -1.91 -6.59
C THR A 91 -6.06 -1.19 -6.73
N ARG A 92 -6.02 0.13 -6.86
CA ARG A 92 -7.18 1.04 -7.02
C ARG A 92 -6.96 1.89 -8.27
N LEU A 93 -8.00 2.32 -8.95
CA LEU A 93 -7.89 3.20 -10.13
C LEU A 93 -7.05 4.45 -9.83
N LYS A 94 -7.26 5.08 -8.68
CA LYS A 94 -6.47 6.25 -8.27
C LYS A 94 -4.96 6.00 -8.15
N ASP A 95 -4.54 4.75 -7.93
CA ASP A 95 -3.11 4.43 -7.87
C ASP A 95 -2.46 4.57 -9.26
N PHE A 96 -3.17 4.19 -10.33
CA PHE A 96 -2.66 4.31 -11.70
C PHE A 96 -2.59 5.77 -12.17
N GLU A 97 -3.52 6.60 -11.73
CA GLU A 97 -3.51 8.03 -11.98
C GLU A 97 -2.37 8.72 -11.20
N ALA A 98 -2.21 8.40 -9.92
CA ALA A 98 -1.17 8.99 -9.06
C ALA A 98 0.25 8.65 -9.50
N TRP A 99 0.43 7.53 -10.22
CA TRP A 99 1.71 7.03 -10.70
C TRP A 99 1.85 7.08 -12.22
N GLU A 100 1.09 7.95 -12.89
CA GLU A 100 1.27 8.27 -14.30
C GLU A 100 2.72 8.71 -14.58
N GLY A 101 3.27 8.25 -15.70
CA GLY A 101 4.66 8.48 -16.11
C GLY A 101 5.67 7.47 -15.56
N TYR A 102 5.27 6.59 -14.62
CA TYR A 102 6.15 5.55 -14.09
C TYR A 102 5.94 4.20 -14.76
N GLU A 103 7.01 3.42 -14.82
CA GLU A 103 6.94 2.07 -15.35
C GLU A 103 6.21 1.12 -14.38
N ALA A 104 5.27 0.36 -14.93
CA ALA A 104 4.52 -0.64 -14.19
C ALA A 104 4.49 -1.99 -14.90
N LYS A 105 4.24 -3.05 -14.12
CA LYS A 105 3.96 -4.40 -14.58
C LYS A 105 2.54 -4.77 -14.20
N LEU A 106 1.78 -5.24 -15.19
CA LEU A 106 0.40 -5.67 -15.03
C LEU A 106 0.26 -7.14 -15.41
N GLU A 107 -0.58 -7.87 -14.69
CA GLU A 107 -1.00 -9.23 -15.02
C GLU A 107 -2.53 -9.31 -15.09
N LEU A 108 -3.05 -9.96 -16.15
CA LEU A 108 -4.48 -10.07 -16.42
C LEU A 108 -4.99 -11.49 -16.13
N ASP A 109 -6.27 -11.60 -15.83
CA ASP A 109 -6.97 -12.90 -15.70
C ASP A 109 -7.20 -13.57 -17.06
N ARG A 110 -7.12 -12.81 -18.16
CA ARG A 110 -7.40 -13.23 -19.53
C ARG A 110 -6.32 -12.77 -20.50
N LEU A 111 -6.39 -13.26 -21.72
CA LEU A 111 -5.50 -12.79 -22.80
C LEU A 111 -6.06 -11.49 -23.39
N ALA A 112 -5.19 -10.51 -23.53
CA ALA A 112 -5.38 -9.32 -24.35
C ALA A 112 -4.25 -9.29 -25.38
N ASP A 113 -4.57 -9.25 -26.65
CA ASP A 113 -3.60 -9.34 -27.77
C ASP A 113 -2.62 -10.52 -27.65
N GLY A 114 -3.15 -11.68 -27.20
CA GLY A 114 -2.38 -12.92 -27.04
C GLY A 114 -1.46 -12.99 -25.82
N ARG A 115 -1.47 -12.01 -24.94
CA ARG A 115 -0.62 -11.95 -23.73
C ARG A 115 -1.42 -11.62 -22.46
N LYS A 116 -0.91 -12.06 -21.30
CA LYS A 116 -1.49 -11.77 -20.00
C LYS A 116 -0.66 -10.79 -19.17
N ARG A 117 0.58 -10.53 -19.58
CA ARG A 117 1.53 -9.68 -18.86
C ARG A 117 1.93 -8.52 -19.74
N PHE A 118 1.87 -7.35 -19.15
CA PHE A 118 2.20 -6.08 -19.77
C PHE A 118 3.24 -5.37 -18.90
N ARG A 119 4.16 -4.68 -19.57
CA ARG A 119 5.13 -3.82 -18.93
C ARG A 119 5.30 -2.57 -19.78
N GLY A 120 5.16 -1.41 -19.17
CA GLY A 120 5.26 -0.14 -19.88
C GLY A 120 5.09 1.04 -18.93
N ILE A 121 5.03 2.22 -19.50
CA ILE A 121 4.82 3.47 -18.77
C ILE A 121 3.32 3.70 -18.60
N LEU A 122 2.89 4.00 -17.38
CA LEU A 122 1.50 4.36 -17.11
C LEU A 122 1.18 5.71 -17.78
N ALA A 123 0.10 5.74 -18.53
CA ALA A 123 -0.41 6.93 -19.24
C ALA A 123 -1.73 7.44 -18.65
N GLY A 124 -2.01 7.09 -17.39
CA GLY A 124 -3.20 7.50 -16.66
C GLY A 124 -4.36 6.51 -16.75
N ILE A 125 -5.57 7.02 -16.61
CA ILE A 125 -6.81 6.26 -16.69
C ILE A 125 -7.78 6.92 -17.66
N GLU A 126 -8.57 6.10 -18.34
CA GLU A 126 -9.68 6.54 -19.19
C GLU A 126 -10.93 5.73 -18.81
N ASP A 127 -11.98 6.40 -18.34
CA ASP A 127 -13.14 5.78 -17.73
C ASP A 127 -12.75 4.81 -16.59
N GLU A 128 -13.01 3.52 -16.73
CA GLU A 128 -12.60 2.47 -15.78
C GLU A 128 -11.49 1.57 -16.35
N ALA A 129 -10.63 2.14 -17.20
CA ALA A 129 -9.53 1.43 -17.81
C ALA A 129 -8.18 2.09 -17.53
N VAL A 130 -7.14 1.30 -17.48
CA VAL A 130 -5.75 1.73 -17.30
C VAL A 130 -5.11 1.90 -18.66
N CYS A 131 -4.52 3.06 -18.89
CA CYS A 131 -3.75 3.39 -20.07
C CYS A 131 -2.26 3.11 -19.82
N ILE A 132 -1.62 2.38 -20.73
CA ILE A 132 -0.21 2.02 -20.62
C ILE A 132 0.47 2.08 -21.99
N ASP A 133 1.62 2.74 -22.05
CA ASP A 133 2.46 2.83 -23.25
C ASP A 133 3.48 1.70 -23.23
N LEU A 134 3.41 0.82 -24.18
CA LEU A 134 4.26 -0.37 -24.28
C LEU A 134 5.48 -0.08 -25.15
N GLU A 135 6.63 -0.64 -24.76
CA GLU A 135 7.87 -0.48 -25.52
C GLU A 135 7.71 -1.06 -26.95
N GLY A 136 7.98 -0.23 -27.94
CA GLY A 136 7.90 -0.60 -29.37
C GLY A 136 6.50 -0.54 -29.98
N GLU A 137 5.50 -0.10 -29.26
CA GLU A 137 4.15 0.18 -29.75
C GLU A 137 3.94 1.71 -29.89
N GLU A 138 3.28 2.14 -30.99
CA GLU A 138 3.03 3.58 -31.21
C GLU A 138 1.76 4.06 -30.49
N ASP A 139 0.82 3.15 -30.27
CA ASP A 139 -0.47 3.45 -29.65
C ASP A 139 -0.49 3.06 -28.17
N THR A 140 -1.14 3.89 -27.36
CA THR A 140 -1.41 3.60 -25.94
C THR A 140 -2.37 2.42 -25.83
N THR A 141 -1.99 1.41 -25.07
CA THR A 141 -2.83 0.24 -24.80
C THR A 141 -3.79 0.56 -23.65
N VAL A 142 -5.08 0.33 -23.87
CA VAL A 142 -6.15 0.54 -22.87
C VAL A 142 -6.61 -0.81 -22.32
N ILE A 143 -6.47 -1.00 -21.02
CA ILE A 143 -6.77 -2.26 -20.34
C ILE A 143 -7.88 -2.03 -19.31
N PRO A 144 -9.05 -2.68 -19.43
CA PRO A 144 -10.10 -2.60 -18.42
C PRO A 144 -9.56 -2.99 -17.04
N PHE A 145 -9.86 -2.17 -16.03
CA PHE A 145 -9.33 -2.37 -14.67
C PHE A 145 -9.75 -3.72 -14.07
N ASP A 146 -10.94 -4.21 -14.37
CA ASP A 146 -11.47 -5.48 -13.89
C ASP A 146 -10.72 -6.72 -14.45
N TRP A 147 -9.98 -6.56 -15.56
CA TRP A 147 -9.14 -7.64 -16.11
C TRP A 147 -7.81 -7.79 -15.36
N ILE A 148 -7.37 -6.77 -14.64
CA ILE A 148 -6.07 -6.75 -13.98
C ILE A 148 -6.17 -7.53 -12.66
N THR A 149 -5.38 -8.57 -12.49
CA THR A 149 -5.29 -9.36 -11.27
C THR A 149 -4.17 -8.90 -10.35
N GLU A 150 -3.06 -8.46 -10.94
CA GLU A 150 -1.93 -7.88 -10.23
C GLU A 150 -1.34 -6.73 -11.03
N ALA A 151 -0.93 -5.69 -10.32
CA ALA A 151 -0.15 -4.60 -10.86
C ALA A 151 0.80 -4.06 -9.79
N LYS A 152 2.00 -3.66 -10.22
CA LYS A 152 2.98 -3.01 -9.35
C LYS A 152 3.93 -2.12 -10.15
N LEU A 153 4.51 -1.13 -9.49
CA LEU A 153 5.57 -0.33 -10.09
C LEU A 153 6.82 -1.18 -10.33
N SER A 154 7.54 -0.88 -11.39
CA SER A 154 8.87 -1.44 -11.65
C SER A 154 9.92 -0.61 -10.92
N LEU A 155 10.93 -1.26 -10.32
CA LEU A 155 12.07 -0.56 -9.75
C LEU A 155 12.93 0.00 -10.88
N THR A 156 12.79 1.29 -11.14
CA THR A 156 13.61 2.08 -12.06
C THR A 156 14.46 3.06 -11.29
N ASP A 157 15.53 3.57 -11.89
CA ASP A 157 16.39 4.58 -11.27
C ASP A 157 15.60 5.84 -10.90
N GLU A 158 14.61 6.20 -11.71
CA GLU A 158 13.71 7.33 -11.45
C GLU A 158 12.84 7.09 -10.21
N LEU A 159 12.25 5.90 -10.07
CA LEU A 159 11.46 5.53 -8.91
C LEU A 159 12.32 5.47 -7.63
N LEU A 160 13.53 4.93 -7.72
CA LEU A 160 14.49 4.90 -6.61
C LEU A 160 14.89 6.31 -6.17
N LYS A 161 15.13 7.22 -7.11
CA LYS A 161 15.46 8.61 -6.83
C LYS A 161 14.30 9.32 -6.10
N ARG A 162 13.07 9.16 -6.59
CA ARG A 162 11.88 9.71 -5.92
C ARG A 162 11.73 9.16 -4.49
N GLY A 163 11.94 7.86 -4.28
CA GLY A 163 11.89 7.25 -2.95
C GLY A 163 12.97 7.78 -2.00
N ALA A 164 14.16 8.09 -2.51
CA ALA A 164 15.24 8.69 -1.73
C ALA A 164 14.89 10.14 -1.32
N GLU A 165 14.38 10.94 -2.26
CA GLU A 165 13.94 12.32 -2.01
C GLU A 165 12.82 12.38 -0.97
N GLN A 166 11.84 11.48 -1.04
CA GLN A 166 10.77 11.39 -0.04
C GLN A 166 11.29 11.00 1.35
N ARG A 167 12.31 10.12 1.41
CA ARG A 167 12.96 9.76 2.68
C ARG A 167 13.70 10.94 3.29
N GLU A 168 14.47 11.69 2.49
CA GLU A 168 15.18 12.89 2.95
C GLU A 168 14.22 13.96 3.47
N GLN A 169 13.12 14.20 2.77
CA GLN A 169 12.08 15.13 3.21
C GLN A 169 11.47 14.72 4.56
N ARG A 170 11.19 13.43 4.75
CA ARG A 170 10.70 12.90 6.02
C ARG A 170 11.68 13.10 7.17
N LEU A 171 12.96 12.83 6.93
CA LEU A 171 14.01 13.03 7.94
C LEU A 171 14.16 14.52 8.30
N ALA A 172 14.03 15.41 7.31
CA ALA A 172 14.08 16.84 7.55
C ALA A 172 12.88 17.37 8.36
N LEU A 173 11.69 16.79 8.17
CA LEU A 173 10.48 17.16 8.93
C LEU A 173 10.48 16.53 10.34
N GLY A 174 11.02 15.31 10.51
CA GLY A 174 11.11 14.63 11.81
C GLY A 174 12.24 15.17 12.70
N ALA A 175 13.24 15.83 12.16
CA ALA A 175 14.31 16.49 12.95
C ALA A 175 13.87 17.82 13.59
N GLY A 176 12.65 18.28 13.33
CA GLY A 176 12.10 19.51 13.90
C GLY A 176 11.39 19.38 15.24
N ASP A 177 11.10 18.15 15.71
CA ASP A 177 10.27 17.92 16.90
C ASP A 177 11.03 17.44 18.15
N GLU A 178 12.38 17.38 18.13
CA GLU A 178 13.16 16.86 19.28
C GLU A 178 13.92 17.92 20.11
N ASP A 179 13.67 19.21 19.95
CA ASP A 179 14.44 20.25 20.67
C ASP A 179 13.64 21.15 21.63
N ASP A 180 12.54 20.66 22.26
CA ASP A 180 11.84 21.48 23.27
C ASP A 180 11.40 20.71 24.54
N ASP A 181 12.30 19.91 25.10
CA ASP A 181 12.16 19.40 26.49
C ASP A 181 13.48 19.53 27.27
N ALA A 182 14.05 20.72 27.29
CA ALA A 182 15.04 21.08 28.30
C ALA A 182 14.32 21.44 29.59
N HIS A 183 14.11 20.46 30.45
CA HIS A 183 13.71 20.68 31.85
C HIS A 183 14.80 21.50 32.58
N PRO A 184 14.51 22.65 33.17
CA PRO A 184 15.43 23.28 34.08
C PRO A 184 15.42 22.50 35.40
N ASN A 185 16.55 21.92 35.68
CA ASN A 185 16.88 21.29 36.94
C ASN A 185 16.80 22.36 38.06
N HIS A 186 15.82 22.27 38.94
CA HIS A 186 15.74 23.07 40.15
C HIS A 186 16.49 22.32 41.24
N SER A 187 17.71 22.71 41.47
CA SER A 187 18.47 22.33 42.65
C SER A 187 18.04 23.22 43.81
N ASP A 188 17.26 22.68 44.75
CA ASP A 188 17.13 23.23 46.05
C ASP A 188 18.37 22.83 46.88
N GLU A 189 19.19 23.81 47.18
CA GLU A 189 20.18 23.72 48.23
C GLU A 189 19.61 24.32 49.51
N ASP A 190 19.64 23.49 50.54
CA ASP A 190 19.38 23.81 51.94
C ASP A 190 20.28 24.89 52.53
N ALA A 191 19.70 25.66 53.38
CA ALA A 191 20.32 26.15 54.60
C ALA A 191 19.28 26.37 55.70
#